data_ab18cbb16dced5ff76273c25ab8aeea0
#
_entry.id   ab18cbb16dced5ff76273c25ab8aeea0
#
_cell.length_a   1.000
_cell.length_b   1.000
_cell.length_c   1.000
_cell.angle_alpha   90.00
_cell.angle_beta   90.00
_cell.angle_gamma   90.00
#
_symmetry.space_group_name_H-M   'P 1'
#
loop_
_entity.id
_entity.type
_entity.pdbx_description
1 polymer ?
#
loop_
_entity_poly.entity_id
_entity_poly.type
_entity_poly.pdbx_seq_one_letter_code
_entity_poly.pdbx_strand_id
1 'polypeptide(L)'
;MEELEQRMQKAVAYYEESLSEIRAGRANPAILNKISVEYYGVSTPINQVAGISVPEARSIVIQPWDASILKDIEKAIIASDIGLNPNNDGRMIRLNFPELTEERRKEIVKDIRKIAEEARVGIRAIRRDGMDDAKAKQKNSEITEDEKASMEDKIQKLTDKYIAEVDTILEKKEKEIMSV
;
A
#
# COMPACT_ATOMS: atom_id res chain seq x y z
N MET A 1 4.57 10.10 -25.08
CA MET A 1 3.24 9.85 -24.48
C MET A 1 3.26 8.61 -23.60
N GLU A 2 3.68 7.45 -24.10
CA GLU A 2 3.76 6.20 -23.36
C GLU A 2 4.62 6.30 -22.09
N GLU A 3 5.79 6.92 -22.17
CA GLU A 3 6.65 7.16 -21.01
C GLU A 3 5.98 8.03 -19.93
N LEU A 4 5.24 9.06 -20.35
CA LEU A 4 4.51 9.96 -19.45
C LEU A 4 3.40 9.17 -18.70
N GLU A 5 2.66 8.34 -19.45
CA GLU A 5 1.64 7.47 -18.88
C GLU A 5 2.22 6.47 -17.88
N GLN A 6 3.34 5.83 -18.22
CA GLN A 6 4.05 4.92 -17.31
C GLN A 6 4.50 5.61 -16.01
N ARG A 7 4.95 6.88 -16.09
CA ARG A 7 5.31 7.66 -14.91
C ARG A 7 4.09 7.93 -14.03
N MET A 8 2.93 8.27 -14.61
CA MET A 8 1.68 8.47 -13.86
C MET A 8 1.19 7.16 -13.23
N GLN A 9 1.26 6.04 -13.95
CA GLN A 9 0.94 4.71 -13.42
C GLN A 9 1.82 4.34 -12.21
N LYS A 10 3.12 4.59 -12.30
CA LYS A 10 4.04 4.36 -11.18
C LYS A 10 3.71 5.22 -9.97
N ALA A 11 3.30 6.47 -10.18
CA ALA A 11 2.89 7.36 -9.09
C ALA A 11 1.64 6.83 -8.38
N VAL A 12 0.64 6.32 -9.12
CA VAL A 12 -0.54 5.68 -8.53
C VAL A 12 -0.19 4.39 -7.81
N ALA A 13 0.64 3.53 -8.41
CA ALA A 13 1.09 2.29 -7.79
C ALA A 13 1.85 2.53 -6.46
N TYR A 14 2.71 3.53 -6.43
CA TYR A 14 3.40 3.95 -5.20
C TYR A 14 2.42 4.46 -4.13
N TYR A 15 1.39 5.20 -4.54
CA TYR A 15 0.33 5.64 -3.64
C TYR A 15 -0.45 4.45 -3.05
N GLU A 16 -0.84 3.47 -3.88
CA GLU A 16 -1.50 2.24 -3.40
C GLU A 16 -0.63 1.46 -2.42
N GLU A 17 0.66 1.32 -2.70
CA GLU A 17 1.62 0.68 -1.80
C GLU A 17 1.70 1.41 -0.47
N SER A 18 1.82 2.74 -0.48
CA SER A 18 1.84 3.57 0.72
C SER A 18 0.57 3.44 1.56
N LEU A 19 -0.60 3.31 0.91
CA LEU A 19 -1.86 3.05 1.61
C LEU A 19 -1.93 1.65 2.22
N SER A 20 -1.31 0.66 1.59
CA SER A 20 -1.30 -0.72 2.10
C SER A 20 -0.54 -0.85 3.41
N GLU A 21 0.44 0.02 3.64
CA GLU A 21 1.21 0.06 4.89
C GLU A 21 0.40 0.63 6.06
N ILE A 22 -0.66 1.38 5.77
CA ILE A 22 -1.51 1.99 6.80
C ILE A 22 -2.48 0.96 7.35
N ARG A 23 -2.36 0.68 8.64
CA ARG A 23 -3.22 -0.28 9.35
C ARG A 23 -4.61 0.33 9.58
N ALA A 24 -5.60 -0.21 8.89
CA ALA A 24 -7.01 0.19 9.01
C ALA A 24 -7.78 -0.57 10.10
N GLY A 25 -7.09 -1.15 11.08
CA GLY A 25 -7.73 -1.93 12.16
C GLY A 25 -8.13 -3.36 11.77
N ARG A 26 -7.96 -3.75 10.50
CA ARG A 26 -8.17 -5.13 10.05
C ARG A 26 -6.88 -5.92 10.11
N ALA A 27 -7.01 -7.21 10.45
CA ALA A 27 -5.91 -8.15 10.43
C ALA A 27 -5.46 -8.38 8.99
N ASN A 28 -4.19 -8.02 8.69
CA ASN A 28 -3.57 -8.26 7.39
C ASN A 28 -2.40 -9.24 7.57
N PRO A 29 -2.47 -10.46 7.00
CA PRO A 29 -1.37 -11.43 7.07
C PRO A 29 -0.05 -10.94 6.52
N ALA A 30 -0.05 -9.95 5.63
CA ALA A 30 1.15 -9.39 5.02
C ALA A 30 2.14 -8.80 6.04
N ILE A 31 1.69 -8.43 7.24
CA ILE A 31 2.60 -7.97 8.31
C ILE A 31 3.59 -9.05 8.76
N LEU A 32 3.26 -10.33 8.55
CA LEU A 32 4.11 -11.46 8.90
C LEU A 32 5.18 -11.77 7.85
N ASN A 33 5.07 -11.20 6.65
CA ASN A 33 6.01 -11.48 5.55
C ASN A 33 7.45 -11.01 5.84
N LYS A 34 7.59 -10.03 6.74
CA LYS A 34 8.90 -9.50 7.16
C LYS A 34 9.50 -10.25 8.36
N ILE A 35 8.78 -11.23 8.92
CA ILE A 35 9.20 -11.98 10.09
C ILE A 35 9.68 -13.36 9.65
N SER A 36 10.90 -13.70 10.03
CA SER A 36 11.52 -14.98 9.75
C SER A 36 11.87 -15.71 11.05
N VAL A 37 11.85 -17.02 11.01
CA VAL A 37 12.30 -17.91 12.09
C VAL A 37 13.44 -18.78 11.59
N GLU A 38 14.28 -19.22 12.50
CA GLU A 38 15.29 -20.22 12.18
C GLU A 38 14.64 -21.61 12.13
N TYR A 39 14.68 -22.22 10.94
CA TYR A 39 14.16 -23.55 10.70
C TYR A 39 15.25 -24.41 10.09
N TYR A 40 15.69 -25.45 10.83
CA TYR A 40 16.86 -26.29 10.47
C TYR A 40 18.11 -25.48 10.11
N GLY A 41 18.40 -24.42 10.89
CA GLY A 41 19.58 -23.56 10.68
C GLY A 41 19.45 -22.56 9.52
N VAL A 42 18.26 -22.44 8.90
CA VAL A 42 17.99 -21.51 7.82
C VAL A 42 16.91 -20.50 8.24
N SER A 43 17.21 -19.21 8.04
CA SER A 43 16.20 -18.15 8.25
C SER A 43 15.09 -18.27 7.22
N THR A 44 13.90 -18.63 7.67
CA THR A 44 12.74 -18.95 6.83
C THR A 44 11.56 -18.04 7.20
N PRO A 45 10.89 -17.41 6.23
CA PRO A 45 9.68 -16.62 6.50
C PRO A 45 8.56 -17.47 7.14
N ILE A 46 7.80 -16.88 8.07
CA ILE A 46 6.74 -17.60 8.81
C ILE A 46 5.73 -18.24 7.87
N ASN A 47 5.36 -17.59 6.77
CA ASN A 47 4.41 -18.11 5.79
C ASN A 47 4.87 -19.37 5.06
N GLN A 48 6.15 -19.74 5.16
CA GLN A 48 6.72 -20.96 4.58
C GLN A 48 6.80 -22.13 5.58
N VAL A 49 6.57 -21.89 6.85
CA VAL A 49 6.65 -22.91 7.91
C VAL A 49 5.35 -23.06 8.68
N ALA A 50 4.37 -22.23 8.42
CA ALA A 50 3.07 -22.24 9.09
C ALA A 50 1.92 -21.88 8.15
N GLY A 51 0.75 -22.43 8.42
CA GLY A 51 -0.51 -21.97 7.84
C GLY A 51 -0.95 -20.68 8.54
N ILE A 52 -1.32 -19.67 7.76
CA ILE A 52 -1.81 -18.38 8.25
C ILE A 52 -3.25 -18.22 7.82
N SER A 53 -4.13 -17.93 8.76
CA SER A 53 -5.56 -17.71 8.51
C SER A 53 -6.07 -16.47 9.23
N VAL A 54 -7.14 -15.89 8.74
CA VAL A 54 -7.82 -14.72 9.32
C VAL A 54 -9.27 -15.14 9.62
N PRO A 55 -9.52 -15.80 10.77
CA PRO A 55 -10.86 -16.29 11.10
C PRO A 55 -11.84 -15.16 11.40
N GLU A 56 -11.34 -14.02 11.86
CA GLU A 56 -12.11 -12.83 12.21
C GLU A 56 -11.41 -11.57 11.69
N ALA A 57 -12.14 -10.49 11.50
CA ALA A 57 -11.63 -9.24 10.93
C ALA A 57 -10.37 -8.67 11.64
N ARG A 58 -10.19 -9.00 12.93
CA ARG A 58 -9.11 -8.48 13.77
C ARG A 58 -8.24 -9.57 14.41
N SER A 59 -8.26 -10.79 13.88
CA SER A 59 -7.52 -11.91 14.41
C SER A 59 -6.78 -12.65 13.31
N ILE A 60 -5.47 -12.87 13.52
CA ILE A 60 -4.66 -13.76 12.69
C ILE A 60 -4.34 -15.01 13.52
N VAL A 61 -4.49 -16.17 12.91
CA VAL A 61 -4.08 -17.44 13.48
C VAL A 61 -2.92 -18.00 12.67
N ILE A 62 -1.83 -18.33 13.38
CA ILE A 62 -0.61 -18.94 12.83
C ILE A 62 -0.54 -20.35 13.37
N GLN A 63 -0.64 -21.33 12.50
CA GLN A 63 -0.54 -22.75 12.85
C GLN A 63 0.69 -23.35 12.16
N PRO A 64 1.79 -23.58 12.90
CA PRO A 64 2.97 -24.20 12.32
C PRO A 64 2.69 -25.64 11.91
N TRP A 65 3.29 -26.08 10.82
CA TRP A 65 3.22 -27.49 10.39
C TRP A 65 4.06 -28.40 11.28
N ASP A 66 5.10 -27.83 11.91
CA ASP A 66 5.93 -28.49 12.90
C ASP A 66 5.75 -27.79 14.25
N ALA A 67 5.16 -28.50 15.22
CA ALA A 67 4.89 -27.96 16.53
C ALA A 67 6.16 -27.54 17.30
N SER A 68 7.32 -28.06 16.93
CA SER A 68 8.58 -27.73 17.61
C SER A 68 9.01 -26.28 17.46
N ILE A 69 8.60 -25.62 16.36
CA ILE A 69 8.97 -24.22 16.06
C ILE A 69 7.96 -23.20 16.62
N LEU A 70 6.90 -23.63 17.29
CA LEU A 70 5.85 -22.74 17.80
C LEU A 70 6.42 -21.65 18.71
N LYS A 71 7.32 -22.01 19.63
CA LYS A 71 7.96 -21.07 20.54
C LYS A 71 8.91 -20.11 19.82
N ASP A 72 9.55 -20.57 18.77
CA ASP A 72 10.48 -19.74 17.99
C ASP A 72 9.71 -18.71 17.15
N ILE A 73 8.56 -19.09 16.61
CA ILE A 73 7.63 -18.17 15.96
C ILE A 73 7.13 -17.12 16.96
N GLU A 74 6.71 -17.52 18.15
CA GLU A 74 6.27 -16.60 19.20
C GLU A 74 7.35 -15.59 19.57
N LYS A 75 8.59 -16.04 19.79
CA LYS A 75 9.73 -15.18 20.07
C LYS A 75 10.04 -14.23 18.93
N ALA A 76 9.99 -14.69 17.68
CA ALA A 76 10.21 -13.88 16.51
C ALA A 76 9.17 -12.76 16.38
N ILE A 77 7.91 -13.05 16.68
CA ILE A 77 6.83 -12.06 16.70
C ILE A 77 7.05 -11.02 17.81
N ILE A 78 7.40 -11.45 19.02
CA ILE A 78 7.69 -10.55 20.16
C ILE A 78 8.88 -9.64 19.84
N ALA A 79 9.91 -10.18 19.20
CA ALA A 79 11.10 -9.43 18.82
C ALA A 79 10.89 -8.47 17.63
N SER A 80 9.76 -8.63 16.91
CA SER A 80 9.43 -7.80 15.75
C SER A 80 8.72 -6.50 16.16
N ASP A 81 8.81 -5.49 15.29
CA ASP A 81 8.19 -4.17 15.48
C ASP A 81 6.68 -4.13 15.15
N ILE A 82 5.99 -5.27 15.08
CA ILE A 82 4.57 -5.29 14.73
C ILE A 82 3.65 -4.77 15.84
N GLY A 83 4.16 -4.69 17.08
CA GLY A 83 3.42 -4.11 18.21
C GLY A 83 2.20 -4.93 18.67
N LEU A 84 2.18 -6.24 18.36
CA LEU A 84 1.12 -7.17 18.76
C LEU A 84 1.69 -8.22 19.72
N ASN A 85 0.92 -8.56 20.73
CA ASN A 85 1.27 -9.64 21.66
C ASN A 85 0.69 -10.96 21.14
N PRO A 86 1.55 -11.97 20.88
CA PRO A 86 1.08 -13.30 20.49
C PRO A 86 0.45 -14.01 21.68
N ASN A 87 -0.67 -14.70 21.43
CA ASN A 87 -1.30 -15.62 22.36
C ASN A 87 -1.06 -17.05 21.87
N ASN A 88 -0.27 -17.81 22.62
CA ASN A 88 0.11 -19.18 22.30
C ASN A 88 -0.72 -20.16 23.16
N ASP A 89 -1.51 -21.02 22.51
CA ASP A 89 -2.32 -22.03 23.15
C ASP A 89 -1.66 -23.43 23.15
N GLY A 90 -0.40 -23.53 22.73
CA GLY A 90 0.36 -24.77 22.60
C GLY A 90 0.22 -25.50 21.28
N ARG A 91 -0.65 -25.03 20.37
CA ARG A 91 -0.87 -25.58 19.02
C ARG A 91 -0.79 -24.52 17.94
N MET A 92 -1.28 -23.32 18.25
CA MET A 92 -1.32 -22.19 17.35
C MET A 92 -1.04 -20.90 18.09
N ILE A 93 -0.66 -19.88 17.35
CA ILE A 93 -0.47 -18.53 17.85
C ILE A 93 -1.58 -17.65 17.27
N ARG A 94 -2.27 -16.94 18.16
CA ARG A 94 -3.29 -15.96 17.79
C ARG A 94 -2.77 -14.56 18.00
N LEU A 95 -2.89 -13.72 16.98
CA LEU A 95 -2.61 -12.30 17.03
C LEU A 95 -3.92 -11.52 16.98
N ASN A 96 -4.22 -10.77 18.04
CA ASN A 96 -5.42 -9.93 18.10
C ASN A 96 -5.03 -8.48 17.85
N PHE A 97 -5.70 -7.85 16.88
CA PHE A 97 -5.56 -6.44 16.59
C PHE A 97 -6.52 -5.66 17.48
N PRO A 98 -6.04 -4.60 18.17
CA PRO A 98 -6.91 -3.76 19.01
C PRO A 98 -7.94 -3.03 18.13
N GLU A 99 -9.09 -2.72 18.71
CA GLU A 99 -10.07 -1.84 18.07
C GLU A 99 -9.49 -0.45 17.87
N LEU A 100 -9.72 0.11 16.68
CA LEU A 100 -9.44 1.52 16.46
C LEU A 100 -10.55 2.34 17.12
N THR A 101 -10.15 3.29 17.95
CA THR A 101 -11.06 4.32 18.47
C THR A 101 -11.54 5.20 17.32
N GLU A 102 -12.69 5.84 17.48
CA GLU A 102 -13.21 6.78 16.47
C GLU A 102 -12.21 7.92 16.20
N GLU A 103 -11.55 8.41 17.24
CA GLU A 103 -10.50 9.43 17.14
C GLU A 103 -9.33 8.93 16.28
N ARG A 104 -8.85 7.72 16.52
CA ARG A 104 -7.75 7.14 15.74
C ARG A 104 -8.13 6.91 14.28
N ARG A 105 -9.37 6.51 14.00
CA ARG A 105 -9.88 6.41 12.61
C ARG A 105 -9.85 7.78 11.91
N LYS A 106 -10.28 8.84 12.57
CA LYS A 106 -10.24 10.21 12.03
C LYS A 106 -8.81 10.67 11.74
N GLU A 107 -7.85 10.35 12.62
CA GLU A 107 -6.44 10.63 12.37
C GLU A 107 -5.91 9.89 11.14
N ILE A 108 -6.19 8.59 11.03
CA ILE A 108 -5.78 7.78 9.88
C ILE A 108 -6.39 8.34 8.58
N VAL A 109 -7.66 8.71 8.58
CA VAL A 109 -8.32 9.34 7.41
C VAL A 109 -7.61 10.64 7.03
N LYS A 110 -7.20 11.45 8.00
CA LYS A 110 -6.42 12.66 7.73
C LYS A 110 -5.07 12.35 7.09
N ASP A 111 -4.39 11.32 7.59
CA ASP A 111 -3.08 10.92 7.06
C ASP A 111 -3.20 10.38 5.62
N ILE A 112 -4.19 9.54 5.32
CA ILE A 112 -4.39 9.01 3.96
C ILE A 112 -4.78 10.12 2.97
N ARG A 113 -5.53 11.14 3.40
CA ARG A 113 -5.84 12.32 2.56
C ARG A 113 -4.59 13.12 2.23
N LYS A 114 -3.66 13.24 3.18
CA LYS A 114 -2.38 13.90 2.94
C LYS A 114 -1.56 13.14 1.90
N ILE A 115 -1.44 11.83 2.04
CA ILE A 115 -0.74 10.98 1.06
C ILE A 115 -1.40 11.06 -0.32
N ALA A 116 -2.73 11.11 -0.39
CA ALA A 116 -3.45 11.30 -1.66
C ALA A 116 -3.11 12.64 -2.32
N GLU A 117 -3.00 13.72 -1.54
CA GLU A 117 -2.61 15.02 -2.10
C GLU A 117 -1.17 15.01 -2.59
N GLU A 118 -0.25 14.35 -1.90
CA GLU A 118 1.12 14.15 -2.36
C GLU A 118 1.15 13.41 -3.72
N ALA A 119 0.33 12.37 -3.88
CA ALA A 119 0.18 11.66 -5.16
C ALA A 119 -0.35 12.57 -6.28
N ARG A 120 -1.39 13.37 -6.00
CA ARG A 120 -1.93 14.34 -6.98
C ARG A 120 -0.89 15.39 -7.36
N VAL A 121 -0.11 15.89 -6.42
CA VAL A 121 1.00 16.82 -6.68
C VAL A 121 2.04 16.18 -7.59
N GLY A 122 2.38 14.92 -7.36
CA GLY A 122 3.28 14.14 -8.23
C GLY A 122 2.74 14.01 -9.65
N ILE A 123 1.47 13.65 -9.82
CA ILE A 123 0.81 13.56 -11.14
C ILE A 123 0.78 14.92 -11.84
N ARG A 124 0.48 16.01 -11.14
CA ARG A 124 0.51 17.36 -11.71
C ARG A 124 1.91 17.80 -12.11
N ALA A 125 2.96 17.36 -11.40
CA ALA A 125 4.34 17.61 -11.79
C ALA A 125 4.68 16.89 -13.10
N ILE A 126 4.31 15.61 -13.23
CA ILE A 126 4.49 14.83 -14.46
C ILE A 126 3.74 15.49 -15.63
N ARG A 127 2.53 16.01 -15.41
CA ARG A 127 1.81 16.79 -16.42
C ARG A 127 2.60 18.01 -16.87
N ARG A 128 3.16 18.79 -15.95
CA ARG A 128 3.97 19.98 -16.28
C ARG A 128 5.16 19.61 -17.15
N ASP A 129 5.88 18.55 -16.78
CA ASP A 129 7.01 18.07 -17.59
C ASP A 129 6.57 17.75 -19.02
N GLY A 130 5.42 17.08 -19.19
CA GLY A 130 4.87 16.75 -20.51
C GLY A 130 4.44 17.98 -21.32
N MET A 131 3.85 18.99 -20.67
CA MET A 131 3.48 20.25 -21.32
C MET A 131 4.72 21.05 -21.76
N ASP A 132 5.76 21.04 -20.94
CA ASP A 132 7.01 21.72 -21.24
C ASP A 132 7.77 21.03 -22.39
N ASP A 133 7.75 19.68 -22.44
CA ASP A 133 8.28 18.90 -23.57
C ASP A 133 7.54 19.22 -24.88
N ALA A 134 6.20 19.28 -24.84
CA ALA A 134 5.40 19.66 -26.02
C ALA A 134 5.73 21.07 -26.55
N LYS A 135 5.89 22.02 -25.63
CA LYS A 135 6.30 23.39 -25.99
C LYS A 135 7.70 23.44 -26.57
N ALA A 136 8.65 22.71 -26.00
CA ALA A 136 10.02 22.64 -26.49
C ALA A 136 10.08 22.05 -27.89
N LYS A 137 9.37 20.97 -28.19
CA LYS A 137 9.28 20.34 -29.50
C LYS A 137 8.69 21.29 -30.56
N GLN A 138 7.64 22.03 -30.21
CA GLN A 138 7.06 23.01 -31.11
C GLN A 138 8.03 24.17 -31.38
N LYS A 139 8.72 24.66 -30.35
CA LYS A 139 9.71 25.72 -30.49
C LYS A 139 10.89 25.30 -31.39
N ASN A 140 11.29 24.02 -31.31
CA ASN A 140 12.34 23.44 -32.14
C ASN A 140 11.85 23.05 -33.54
N SER A 141 10.60 23.33 -33.89
CA SER A 141 9.96 22.93 -35.16
C SER A 141 9.91 21.42 -35.40
N GLU A 142 9.94 20.63 -34.34
CA GLU A 142 9.79 19.17 -34.41
C GLU A 142 8.32 18.75 -34.58
N ILE A 143 7.39 19.57 -34.06
CA ILE A 143 5.95 19.41 -34.19
C ILE A 143 5.29 20.74 -34.57
N THR A 144 4.12 20.64 -35.18
CA THR A 144 3.29 21.80 -35.53
C THR A 144 2.52 22.32 -34.30
N GLU A 145 1.91 23.53 -34.44
CA GLU A 145 1.05 24.09 -33.39
C GLU A 145 -0.17 23.19 -33.11
N ASP A 146 -0.78 22.60 -34.16
CA ASP A 146 -1.91 21.69 -34.04
C ASP A 146 -1.53 20.38 -33.37
N GLU A 147 -0.37 19.83 -33.67
CA GLU A 147 0.17 18.64 -33.01
C GLU A 147 0.48 18.91 -31.55
N LYS A 148 1.03 20.07 -31.20
CA LYS A 148 1.23 20.50 -29.81
C LYS A 148 -0.10 20.56 -29.08
N ALA A 149 -1.12 21.22 -29.63
CA ALA A 149 -2.44 21.33 -29.02
C ALA A 149 -3.08 19.93 -28.80
N SER A 150 -2.95 19.03 -29.77
CA SER A 150 -3.38 17.64 -29.64
C SER A 150 -2.64 16.89 -28.53
N MET A 151 -1.34 17.12 -28.39
CA MET A 151 -0.50 16.51 -27.36
C MET A 151 -0.86 17.01 -25.97
N GLU A 152 -1.06 18.34 -25.83
CA GLU A 152 -1.50 18.98 -24.58
C GLU A 152 -2.88 18.44 -24.11
N ASP A 153 -3.84 18.27 -25.03
CA ASP A 153 -5.16 17.69 -24.74
C ASP A 153 -5.05 16.22 -24.24
N LYS A 154 -4.20 15.43 -24.89
CA LYS A 154 -3.94 14.04 -24.45
C LYS A 154 -3.30 13.98 -23.08
N ILE A 155 -2.33 14.86 -22.79
CA ILE A 155 -1.67 14.95 -21.49
C ILE A 155 -2.68 15.34 -20.40
N GLN A 156 -3.58 16.29 -20.70
CA GLN A 156 -4.62 16.70 -19.77
C GLN A 156 -5.59 15.52 -19.47
N LYS A 157 -6.05 14.81 -20.49
CA LYS A 157 -6.93 13.63 -20.33
C LYS A 157 -6.27 12.53 -19.50
N LEU A 158 -4.98 12.27 -19.72
CA LEU A 158 -4.24 11.31 -18.87
C LEU A 158 -4.16 11.78 -17.43
N THR A 159 -3.87 13.05 -17.20
CA THR A 159 -3.82 13.64 -15.86
C THR A 159 -5.15 13.49 -15.14
N ASP A 160 -6.26 13.83 -15.79
CA ASP A 160 -7.60 13.73 -15.21
C ASP A 160 -7.95 12.27 -14.88
N LYS A 161 -7.59 11.33 -15.76
CA LYS A 161 -7.77 9.89 -15.54
C LYS A 161 -7.07 9.44 -14.26
N TYR A 162 -5.79 9.74 -14.11
CA TYR A 162 -5.00 9.24 -12.97
C TYR A 162 -5.29 9.98 -11.67
N ILE A 163 -5.70 11.25 -11.72
CA ILE A 163 -6.22 11.95 -10.53
C ILE A 163 -7.55 11.31 -10.07
N ALA A 164 -8.46 11.01 -10.98
CA ALA A 164 -9.72 10.33 -10.65
C ALA A 164 -9.47 8.93 -10.08
N GLU A 165 -8.45 8.22 -10.53
CA GLU A 165 -8.03 6.93 -9.99
C GLU A 165 -7.54 7.06 -8.55
N VAL A 166 -6.69 8.06 -8.24
CA VAL A 166 -6.27 8.37 -6.85
C VAL A 166 -7.48 8.67 -5.97
N ASP A 167 -8.45 9.46 -6.45
CA ASP A 167 -9.65 9.81 -5.70
C ASP A 167 -10.53 8.57 -5.41
N THR A 168 -10.66 7.67 -6.38
CA THR A 168 -11.40 6.40 -6.21
C THR A 168 -10.75 5.50 -5.18
N ILE A 169 -9.42 5.39 -5.21
CA ILE A 169 -8.64 4.59 -4.25
C ILE A 169 -8.79 5.19 -2.84
N LEU A 170 -8.70 6.52 -2.72
CA LEU A 170 -8.88 7.23 -1.44
C LEU A 170 -10.27 6.98 -0.85
N GLU A 171 -11.32 7.15 -1.65
CA GLU A 171 -12.71 6.95 -1.20
C GLU A 171 -12.94 5.52 -0.71
N LYS A 172 -12.42 4.53 -1.45
CA LYS A 172 -12.49 3.12 -1.06
C LYS A 172 -11.80 2.87 0.27
N LYS A 173 -10.61 3.45 0.48
CA LYS A 173 -9.84 3.30 1.71
C LYS A 173 -10.51 4.00 2.90
N GLU A 174 -11.07 5.19 2.70
CA GLU A 174 -11.84 5.90 3.74
C GLU A 174 -13.05 5.09 4.20
N LYS A 175 -13.80 4.52 3.26
CA LYS A 175 -14.94 3.64 3.58
C LYS A 175 -14.50 2.41 4.36
N GLU A 176 -13.38 1.79 3.97
CA GLU A 176 -12.81 0.65 4.68
C GLU A 176 -12.48 1.00 6.14
N ILE A 177 -11.80 2.12 6.38
CA ILE A 177 -11.40 2.57 7.73
C ILE A 177 -12.62 2.91 8.59
N MET A 178 -13.63 3.54 8.02
CA MET A 178 -14.82 3.98 8.77
C MET A 178 -15.84 2.87 9.00
N SER A 179 -15.79 1.76 8.24
CA SER A 179 -16.73 0.64 8.33
C SER A 179 -16.34 -0.45 9.32
N VAL A 180 -15.19 -0.34 9.98
CA VAL A 180 -14.67 -1.37 10.92
C VAL A 180 -15.10 -1.08 12.35
#